data_19953419809e757e676027a44c176496
#
_entry.id   19953419809e757e676027a44c176496
#
_cell.length_a   1.000
_cell.length_b   1.000
_cell.length_c   1.000
_cell.angle_alpha   90.00
_cell.angle_beta   90.00
_cell.angle_gamma   90.00
#
_symmetry.space_group_name_H-M   'P 1'
#
loop_
_entity.id
_entity.type
_entity.pdbx_description
1 polymer ?
#
loop_
_entity_poly.entity_id
_entity_poly.type
_entity_poly.pdbx_seq_one_letter_code
_entity_poly.pdbx_strand_id
1 'polypeptide(L)'
;FLQFKGYAQNIARLRFDDDFSYLKADSLKTTWKEKIKNVSLGSNFQWSLGGEWREQYQSYEHLNFGEVPSDFITDSPHQLMHRIMFHANVTYKNTFRLFAQFNNTARFLNPNPITSQLDENLLSIHQLFFDAHLKGNWLLRLGRQEYAWGQERFVATKEGPNTRHPFYGATLKYVSPRNKIDIFTSNPMKMNPGVFDDVRSSESLSGIYYMHTPSKSRF
;
A
#
# COMPACT_ATOMS: atom_id res chain seq x y z
N PHE A 1 -26.25 16.16 23.99
CA PHE A 1 -25.21 15.14 23.71
C PHE A 1 -25.27 14.77 22.22
N LEU A 2 -24.39 15.33 21.43
CA LEU A 2 -24.17 14.92 20.03
C LEU A 2 -23.51 13.52 20.02
N GLN A 3 -24.26 12.48 19.70
CA GLN A 3 -23.70 11.19 19.42
C GLN A 3 -23.08 11.24 18.02
N PHE A 4 -21.75 11.36 17.95
CA PHE A 4 -21.02 11.04 16.72
C PHE A 4 -21.07 9.53 16.52
N LYS A 5 -21.93 9.05 15.64
CA LYS A 5 -21.80 7.70 15.07
C LYS A 5 -20.60 7.72 14.13
N GLY A 6 -19.41 7.49 14.66
CA GLY A 6 -18.24 7.21 13.86
C GLY A 6 -18.41 5.83 13.23
N TYR A 7 -18.79 5.77 11.97
CA TYR A 7 -18.59 4.54 11.18
C TYR A 7 -17.09 4.44 10.95
N ALA A 8 -16.43 3.56 11.71
CA ALA A 8 -15.07 3.16 11.41
C ALA A 8 -15.10 2.49 10.03
N GLN A 9 -14.60 3.18 9.00
CA GLN A 9 -14.35 2.57 7.71
C GLN A 9 -13.31 1.47 7.95
N ASN A 10 -13.63 0.22 7.57
CA ASN A 10 -12.65 -0.85 7.53
C ASN A 10 -11.66 -0.56 6.40
N ILE A 11 -10.66 0.23 6.71
CA ILE A 11 -9.59 0.56 5.79
C ILE A 11 -8.62 -0.61 5.81
N ALA A 12 -8.48 -1.29 4.67
CA ALA A 12 -7.56 -2.40 4.51
C ALA A 12 -6.10 -1.91 4.56
N ARG A 13 -5.19 -2.77 4.99
CA ARG A 13 -3.76 -2.46 5.03
C ARG A 13 -3.20 -2.15 3.64
N LEU A 14 -3.60 -2.95 2.65
CA LEU A 14 -3.34 -2.69 1.24
C LEU A 14 -4.55 -1.97 0.66
N ARG A 15 -4.39 -0.73 0.21
CA ARG A 15 -5.49 0.13 -0.25
C ARG A 15 -6.28 -0.43 -1.42
N PHE A 16 -5.69 -1.31 -2.20
CA PHE A 16 -6.41 -2.00 -3.26
C PHE A 16 -7.37 -3.11 -2.77
N ASP A 17 -7.29 -3.48 -1.49
CA ASP A 17 -8.21 -4.41 -0.84
C ASP A 17 -9.37 -3.70 -0.11
N ASP A 18 -9.42 -2.36 -0.15
CA ASP A 18 -10.55 -1.59 0.38
C ASP A 18 -11.85 -1.98 -0.34
N ASP A 19 -12.86 -2.36 0.44
CA ASP A 19 -14.18 -2.69 -0.08
C ASP A 19 -15.17 -1.55 0.14
N PHE A 20 -15.58 -0.92 -0.95
CA PHE A 20 -16.62 0.12 -0.98
C PHE A 20 -17.91 -0.37 -1.65
N SER A 21 -18.12 -1.68 -1.77
CA SER A 21 -19.31 -2.25 -2.41
C SER A 21 -20.61 -1.84 -1.73
N TYR A 22 -20.57 -1.46 -0.45
CA TYR A 22 -21.72 -0.95 0.29
C TYR A 22 -22.19 0.45 -0.18
N LEU A 23 -21.35 1.20 -0.90
CA LEU A 23 -21.67 2.53 -1.45
C LEU A 23 -22.19 2.45 -2.90
N LYS A 24 -22.97 1.41 -3.25
CA LYS A 24 -23.49 1.24 -4.61
C LYS A 24 -24.55 2.26 -4.99
N ALA A 25 -25.37 2.71 -4.04
CA ALA A 25 -26.38 3.71 -4.27
C ALA A 25 -25.88 5.09 -3.86
N ASP A 26 -26.12 6.09 -4.70
CA ASP A 26 -25.68 7.47 -4.39
C ASP A 26 -26.36 8.05 -3.14
N SER A 27 -27.56 7.57 -2.81
CA SER A 27 -28.24 7.91 -1.57
C SER A 27 -27.51 7.50 -0.29
N LEU A 28 -26.59 6.54 -0.39
CA LEU A 28 -25.74 6.09 0.72
C LEU A 28 -24.48 6.95 0.90
N LYS A 29 -24.16 7.78 -0.09
CA LYS A 29 -22.95 8.62 -0.10
C LYS A 29 -23.24 9.98 0.54
N THR A 30 -23.11 10.06 1.85
CA THR A 30 -23.46 11.25 2.64
C THR A 30 -22.35 12.29 2.72
N THR A 31 -21.08 11.83 2.64
CA THR A 31 -19.90 12.69 2.74
C THR A 31 -19.20 12.86 1.37
N TRP A 32 -18.41 13.93 1.24
CA TRP A 32 -17.62 14.12 0.01
C TRP A 32 -16.63 12.96 -0.22
N LYS A 33 -16.11 12.34 0.85
CA LYS A 33 -15.21 11.19 0.78
C LYS A 33 -15.90 9.96 0.20
N GLU A 34 -17.17 9.75 0.53
CA GLU A 34 -17.96 8.64 -0.01
C GLU A 34 -18.35 8.88 -1.46
N LYS A 35 -18.56 10.14 -1.86
CA LYS A 35 -18.92 10.51 -3.23
C LYS A 35 -17.84 10.16 -4.28
N ILE A 36 -16.59 10.02 -3.86
CA ILE A 36 -15.47 9.61 -4.74
C ILE A 36 -15.18 8.11 -4.67
N LYS A 37 -16.05 7.33 -4.00
CA LYS A 37 -15.94 5.88 -3.87
C LYS A 37 -17.01 5.18 -4.67
N ASN A 38 -16.64 4.07 -5.32
CA ASN A 38 -17.55 3.21 -6.07
C ASN A 38 -18.50 4.01 -6.99
N VAL A 39 -17.93 4.93 -7.78
CA VAL A 39 -18.69 5.78 -8.71
C VAL A 39 -18.84 5.06 -10.03
N SER A 40 -20.07 4.90 -10.50
CA SER A 40 -20.37 4.30 -11.81
C SER A 40 -20.14 5.30 -12.94
N LEU A 41 -19.43 4.86 -13.96
CA LEU A 41 -19.28 5.58 -15.21
C LEU A 41 -19.89 4.72 -16.33
N GLY A 42 -21.13 5.03 -16.66
CA GLY A 42 -21.95 4.16 -17.53
C GLY A 42 -22.25 2.80 -16.85
N SER A 43 -22.58 1.81 -17.66
CA SER A 43 -23.00 0.48 -17.18
C SER A 43 -21.83 -0.46 -16.85
N ASN A 44 -20.63 -0.15 -17.30
CA ASN A 44 -19.54 -1.12 -17.30
C ASN A 44 -18.34 -0.73 -16.43
N PHE A 45 -18.15 0.55 -16.15
CA PHE A 45 -17.01 1.04 -15.39
C PHE A 45 -17.44 1.51 -14.00
N GLN A 46 -16.58 1.24 -13.04
CA GLN A 46 -16.65 1.82 -11.69
C GLN A 46 -15.27 2.33 -11.32
N TRP A 47 -15.22 3.44 -10.60
CA TRP A 47 -13.97 4.00 -10.12
C TRP A 47 -14.07 4.44 -8.67
N SER A 48 -12.92 4.46 -8.00
CA SER A 48 -12.77 4.97 -6.64
C SER A 48 -11.45 5.70 -6.54
N LEU A 49 -11.46 6.85 -5.89
CA LEU A 49 -10.25 7.59 -5.55
C LEU A 49 -10.02 7.53 -4.04
N GLY A 50 -8.77 7.61 -3.64
CA GLY A 50 -8.41 7.68 -2.23
C GLY A 50 -6.98 8.11 -2.02
N GLY A 51 -6.62 8.25 -0.75
CA GLY A 51 -5.28 8.66 -0.40
C GLY A 51 -5.00 8.52 1.09
N GLU A 52 -3.77 8.78 1.44
CA GLU A 52 -3.26 8.78 2.79
C GLU A 52 -2.35 9.99 2.95
N TRP A 53 -2.45 10.65 4.08
CA TRP A 53 -1.53 11.69 4.49
C TRP A 53 -1.03 11.35 5.89
N ARG A 54 0.30 11.32 6.05
CA ARG A 54 0.98 11.04 7.31
C ARG A 54 2.05 12.09 7.58
N GLU A 55 1.98 12.71 8.73
CA GLU A 55 3.06 13.50 9.32
C GLU A 55 3.56 12.75 10.55
N GLN A 56 4.86 12.56 10.65
CA GLN A 56 5.47 11.86 11.77
C GLN A 56 6.68 12.63 12.26
N TYR A 57 6.58 13.19 13.45
CA TYR A 57 7.72 13.77 14.15
C TYR A 57 8.42 12.69 14.97
N GLN A 58 9.72 12.62 14.83
CA GLN A 58 10.58 11.72 15.60
C GLN A 58 11.67 12.52 16.28
N SER A 59 11.94 12.19 17.55
CA SER A 59 13.06 12.70 18.33
C SER A 59 13.88 11.51 18.81
N TYR A 60 15.18 11.56 18.59
CA TYR A 60 16.09 10.50 18.95
C TYR A 60 17.03 10.99 20.04
N GLU A 61 17.20 10.16 21.08
CA GLU A 61 18.24 10.30 22.07
C GLU A 61 19.07 9.02 22.07
N HIS A 62 20.39 9.15 22.17
CA HIS A 62 21.30 8.00 22.24
C HIS A 62 21.13 7.01 21.06
N LEU A 63 21.13 7.53 19.82
CA LEU A 63 21.11 6.69 18.62
C LEU A 63 22.17 5.58 18.74
N ASN A 64 21.82 4.38 18.29
CA ASN A 64 22.69 3.21 18.30
C ASN A 64 23.29 2.91 19.69
N PHE A 65 22.47 3.03 20.76
CA PHE A 65 22.88 2.83 22.15
C PHE A 65 24.02 3.77 22.62
N GLY A 66 24.16 4.93 21.99
CA GLY A 66 25.20 5.92 22.27
C GLY A 66 26.52 5.70 21.49
N GLU A 67 26.62 4.62 20.72
CA GLU A 67 27.77 4.35 19.83
C GLU A 67 27.46 4.81 18.40
N VAL A 68 27.51 6.11 18.17
CA VAL A 68 27.32 6.68 16.83
C VAL A 68 28.69 6.96 16.23
N PRO A 69 29.04 6.36 15.08
CA PRO A 69 30.26 6.74 14.35
C PRO A 69 30.25 8.25 14.07
N SER A 70 31.43 8.89 14.10
CA SER A 70 31.58 10.34 13.94
C SER A 70 30.93 10.90 12.68
N ASP A 71 30.86 10.10 11.62
CA ASP A 71 30.28 10.45 10.32
C ASP A 71 28.73 10.47 10.35
N PHE A 72 28.12 10.03 11.45
CA PHE A 72 26.66 9.96 11.66
C PHE A 72 26.16 10.97 12.71
N ILE A 73 27.05 11.81 13.23
CA ILE A 73 26.66 12.85 14.17
C ILE A 73 25.80 13.84 13.40
N THR A 74 24.53 13.83 13.67
CA THR A 74 23.60 14.83 13.17
C THR A 74 23.45 15.92 14.22
N ASP A 75 23.60 17.17 13.83
CA ASP A 75 23.40 18.32 14.71
C ASP A 75 21.95 18.44 15.21
N SER A 76 21.05 17.66 14.63
CA SER A 76 19.64 17.64 15.01
C SER A 76 19.15 16.22 15.26
N PRO A 77 18.76 15.87 16.51
CA PRO A 77 18.15 14.59 16.84
C PRO A 77 16.69 14.51 16.39
N HIS A 78 16.17 15.53 15.73
CA HIS A 78 14.77 15.66 15.38
C HIS A 78 14.59 15.52 13.88
N GLN A 79 13.54 14.79 13.47
CA GLN A 79 13.11 14.75 12.08
C GLN A 79 11.59 14.81 11.97
N LEU A 80 11.12 15.43 10.91
CA LEU A 80 9.74 15.43 10.49
C LEU A 80 9.64 14.66 9.17
N MET A 81 8.90 13.57 9.18
CA MET A 81 8.64 12.74 8.00
C MET A 81 7.24 13.01 7.47
N HIS A 82 7.18 13.34 6.21
CA HIS A 82 5.97 13.62 5.44
C HIS A 82 5.73 12.52 4.43
N ARG A 83 4.49 11.99 4.36
CA ARG A 83 4.07 11.05 3.33
C ARG A 83 2.68 11.38 2.83
N ILE A 84 2.56 11.58 1.53
CA ILE A 84 1.26 11.62 0.84
C ILE A 84 1.22 10.47 -0.17
N MET A 85 0.15 9.70 -0.14
CA MET A 85 -0.15 8.68 -1.14
C MET A 85 -1.53 8.94 -1.71
N PHE A 86 -1.65 8.94 -3.03
CA PHE A 86 -2.92 9.09 -3.73
C PHE A 86 -3.14 7.89 -4.64
N HIS A 87 -4.34 7.31 -4.62
CA HIS A 87 -4.65 6.17 -5.48
C HIS A 87 -5.96 6.31 -6.24
N ALA A 88 -5.98 5.68 -7.41
CA ALA A 88 -7.15 5.47 -8.24
C ALA A 88 -7.34 3.98 -8.50
N ASN A 89 -8.56 3.51 -8.38
CA ASN A 89 -8.99 2.16 -8.68
C ASN A 89 -10.09 2.21 -9.74
N VAL A 90 -9.90 1.55 -10.87
CA VAL A 90 -10.88 1.48 -11.96
C VAL A 90 -11.16 0.03 -12.27
N THR A 91 -12.44 -0.35 -12.26
CA THR A 91 -12.90 -1.69 -12.62
C THR A 91 -13.79 -1.66 -13.87
N TYR A 92 -13.65 -2.68 -14.70
CA TYR A 92 -14.48 -2.90 -15.88
C TYR A 92 -15.21 -4.23 -15.76
N LYS A 93 -16.54 -4.20 -15.74
CA LYS A 93 -17.45 -5.37 -15.66
C LYS A 93 -17.08 -6.37 -14.55
N ASN A 94 -16.41 -5.93 -13.48
CA ASN A 94 -15.86 -6.79 -12.44
C ASN A 94 -14.88 -7.88 -12.96
N THR A 95 -14.47 -7.81 -14.22
CA THR A 95 -13.53 -8.75 -14.84
C THR A 95 -12.11 -8.23 -14.83
N PHE A 96 -11.96 -6.94 -15.08
CA PHE A 96 -10.67 -6.28 -15.13
C PHE A 96 -10.60 -5.14 -14.13
N ARG A 97 -9.43 -4.93 -13.57
CA ARG A 97 -9.14 -3.81 -12.67
C ARG A 97 -7.78 -3.21 -13.02
N LEU A 98 -7.72 -1.89 -13.02
CA LEU A 98 -6.49 -1.12 -13.02
C LEU A 98 -6.40 -0.36 -11.70
N PHE A 99 -5.29 -0.51 -11.00
CA PHE A 99 -4.99 0.22 -9.78
C PHE A 99 -3.70 1.02 -9.98
N ALA A 100 -3.74 2.30 -9.66
CA ALA A 100 -2.58 3.18 -9.67
C ALA A 100 -2.47 3.91 -8.33
N GLN A 101 -1.28 3.97 -7.77
CA GLN A 101 -0.99 4.72 -6.54
C GLN A 101 0.31 5.50 -6.70
N PHE A 102 0.24 6.79 -6.46
CA PHE A 102 1.39 7.68 -6.40
C PHE A 102 1.83 7.87 -4.96
N ASN A 103 3.10 8.11 -4.79
CA ASN A 103 3.74 8.36 -3.50
C ASN A 103 4.58 9.63 -3.58
N ASN A 104 4.49 10.45 -2.54
CA ASN A 104 5.41 11.53 -2.24
C ASN A 104 5.84 11.38 -0.78
N THR A 105 7.14 11.22 -0.56
CA THR A 105 7.72 11.17 0.77
C THR A 105 8.89 12.12 0.87
N ALA A 106 8.92 12.88 1.95
CA ALA A 106 9.99 13.83 2.24
C ALA A 106 10.36 13.77 3.72
N ARG A 107 11.58 14.19 4.01
CA ARG A 107 12.09 14.32 5.35
C ARG A 107 12.62 15.73 5.57
N PHE A 108 12.28 16.31 6.69
CA PHE A 108 12.69 17.65 7.09
C PHE A 108 13.40 17.61 8.46
N LEU A 109 14.15 18.65 8.77
CA LEU A 109 14.85 18.89 10.03
C LEU A 109 16.11 18.04 10.25
N ASN A 110 16.31 16.95 9.55
CA ASN A 110 17.49 16.12 9.69
C ASN A 110 18.09 15.81 8.32
N PRO A 111 19.19 16.42 7.93
CA PRO A 111 19.81 16.23 6.61
C PRO A 111 20.68 14.97 6.47
N ASN A 112 20.58 13.99 7.38
CA ASN A 112 21.41 12.79 7.33
C ASN A 112 21.22 12.03 5.99
N PRO A 113 22.26 11.96 5.13
CA PRO A 113 22.14 11.40 3.79
C PRO A 113 21.92 9.87 3.77
N ILE A 114 22.26 9.15 4.84
CA ILE A 114 22.21 7.68 4.85
C ILE A 114 20.77 7.15 4.97
N THR A 115 19.90 7.88 5.65
CA THR A 115 18.50 7.48 5.79
C THR A 115 17.61 7.95 4.63
N SER A 116 18.12 8.81 3.74
CA SER A 116 17.33 9.41 2.66
C SER A 116 16.67 8.37 1.72
N GLN A 117 17.39 7.29 1.40
CA GLN A 117 16.85 6.24 0.50
C GLN A 117 15.64 5.50 1.08
N LEU A 118 15.49 5.46 2.41
CA LEU A 118 14.37 4.81 3.07
C LEU A 118 13.22 5.78 3.39
N ASP A 119 13.52 7.07 3.46
CA ASP A 119 12.60 8.07 3.98
C ASP A 119 12.18 9.12 2.96
N GLU A 120 12.87 9.21 1.83
CA GLU A 120 12.63 10.18 0.78
C GLU A 120 12.35 9.51 -0.57
N ASN A 121 11.32 9.98 -1.24
CA ASN A 121 10.99 9.69 -2.62
C ASN A 121 10.01 10.78 -3.07
N LEU A 122 10.53 11.79 -3.72
CA LEU A 122 9.78 13.03 -3.96
C LEU A 122 8.54 12.82 -4.82
N LEU A 123 8.59 11.91 -5.78
CA LEU A 123 7.40 11.50 -6.53
C LEU A 123 7.66 10.18 -7.24
N SER A 124 6.83 9.20 -6.98
CA SER A 124 6.90 7.92 -7.68
C SER A 124 5.53 7.30 -7.95
N ILE A 125 5.51 6.41 -8.94
CA ILE A 125 4.41 5.46 -9.10
C ILE A 125 4.66 4.33 -8.12
N HIS A 126 4.04 4.41 -6.94
CA HIS A 126 4.24 3.41 -5.89
C HIS A 126 3.66 2.05 -6.26
N GLN A 127 2.42 2.04 -6.78
CA GLN A 127 1.80 0.85 -7.32
C GLN A 127 1.16 1.17 -8.67
N LEU A 128 1.29 0.25 -9.62
CA LEU A 128 0.60 0.28 -10.90
C LEU A 128 0.45 -1.17 -11.37
N PHE A 129 -0.74 -1.72 -11.24
CA PHE A 129 -0.99 -3.08 -11.66
C PHE A 129 -2.35 -3.24 -12.34
N PHE A 130 -2.42 -4.28 -13.14
CA PHE A 130 -3.62 -4.75 -13.80
C PHE A 130 -4.02 -6.10 -13.22
N ASP A 131 -5.30 -6.25 -12.90
CA ASP A 131 -5.92 -7.50 -12.48
C ASP A 131 -6.88 -8.01 -13.55
N ALA A 132 -6.80 -9.31 -13.82
CA ALA A 132 -7.76 -10.04 -14.62
C ALA A 132 -8.40 -11.16 -13.79
N HIS A 133 -9.71 -11.08 -13.57
CA HIS A 133 -10.47 -12.16 -12.96
C HIS A 133 -10.65 -13.30 -13.97
N LEU A 134 -10.14 -14.46 -13.61
CA LEU A 134 -10.21 -15.67 -14.40
C LEU A 134 -11.43 -16.50 -13.99
N LYS A 135 -11.60 -17.66 -14.64
CA LYS A 135 -12.70 -18.59 -14.30
C LYS A 135 -12.57 -19.08 -12.85
N GLY A 136 -13.70 -19.13 -12.16
CA GLY A 136 -13.74 -19.52 -10.75
C GLY A 136 -13.21 -18.42 -9.83
N ASN A 137 -12.40 -18.78 -8.85
CA ASN A 137 -11.88 -17.90 -7.81
C ASN A 137 -10.44 -17.43 -8.07
N TRP A 138 -10.00 -17.50 -9.32
CA TRP A 138 -8.65 -17.13 -9.72
C TRP A 138 -8.61 -15.69 -10.23
N LEU A 139 -7.49 -15.02 -9.90
CA LEU A 139 -7.17 -13.66 -10.35
C LEU A 139 -5.69 -13.62 -10.74
N LEU A 140 -5.40 -13.09 -11.92
CA LEU A 140 -4.03 -12.79 -12.35
C LEU A 140 -3.78 -11.29 -12.13
N ARG A 141 -2.71 -10.97 -11.39
CA ARG A 141 -2.21 -9.61 -11.21
C ARG A 141 -0.85 -9.45 -11.85
N LEU A 142 -0.68 -8.38 -12.62
CA LEU A 142 0.56 -8.03 -13.31
C LEU A 142 0.92 -6.57 -13.03
N GLY A 143 2.16 -6.31 -12.64
CA GLY A 143 2.66 -4.96 -12.47
C GLY A 143 3.36 -4.70 -11.14
N ARG A 144 3.45 -3.41 -10.77
CA ARG A 144 4.06 -2.95 -9.53
C ARG A 144 3.03 -2.96 -8.41
N GLN A 145 3.28 -3.74 -7.37
CA GLN A 145 2.34 -4.03 -6.30
C GLN A 145 3.05 -4.18 -4.96
N GLU A 146 2.33 -3.99 -3.86
CA GLU A 146 2.77 -4.35 -2.52
C GLU A 146 2.32 -5.75 -2.16
N TYR A 147 3.09 -6.39 -1.27
CA TYR A 147 2.72 -7.63 -0.62
C TYR A 147 2.68 -7.44 0.90
N ALA A 148 1.68 -8.07 1.52
CA ALA A 148 1.54 -8.17 2.97
C ALA A 148 0.99 -9.55 3.30
N TRP A 149 1.86 -10.48 3.71
CA TRP A 149 1.46 -11.85 3.99
C TRP A 149 1.63 -12.21 5.46
N GLY A 150 0.56 -12.78 6.02
CA GLY A 150 0.54 -13.23 7.41
C GLY A 150 0.83 -12.10 8.38
N GLN A 151 1.80 -12.32 9.27
CA GLN A 151 2.28 -11.32 10.23
C GLN A 151 3.43 -10.45 9.66
N GLU A 152 3.65 -10.47 8.36
CA GLU A 152 4.65 -9.68 7.64
C GLU A 152 6.11 -9.86 8.09
N ARG A 153 6.46 -11.06 8.54
CA ARG A 153 7.83 -11.35 8.97
C ARG A 153 8.81 -11.54 7.80
N PHE A 154 8.32 -12.00 6.63
CA PHE A 154 9.14 -12.21 5.43
C PHE A 154 8.95 -11.09 4.40
N VAL A 155 7.71 -10.79 4.10
CA VAL A 155 7.34 -9.76 3.13
C VAL A 155 6.32 -8.84 3.76
N ALA A 156 6.66 -7.57 3.81
CA ALA A 156 5.90 -6.53 4.48
C ALA A 156 5.83 -5.26 3.64
N THR A 157 4.83 -4.44 3.92
CA THR A 157 4.70 -3.10 3.36
C THR A 157 5.77 -2.13 3.86
N LYS A 158 6.52 -2.50 4.92
CA LYS A 158 7.54 -1.69 5.58
C LYS A 158 7.01 -0.33 6.05
N GLU A 159 6.05 -0.35 6.96
CA GLU A 159 5.48 0.88 7.53
C GLU A 159 6.44 1.67 8.45
N GLY A 160 7.51 1.05 8.93
CA GLY A 160 8.50 1.72 9.78
C GLY A 160 9.23 2.86 9.06
N PRO A 161 9.85 2.61 7.89
CA PRO A 161 10.38 3.67 7.04
C PRO A 161 9.29 4.59 6.51
N ASN A 162 9.68 5.79 6.07
CA ASN A 162 8.73 6.70 5.46
C ASN A 162 8.27 6.22 4.08
N THR A 163 9.19 5.63 3.30
CA THR A 163 8.90 5.06 1.98
C THR A 163 8.57 3.58 2.09
N ARG A 164 7.40 3.16 1.62
CA ARG A 164 6.98 1.76 1.57
C ARG A 164 7.67 1.02 0.41
N HIS A 165 7.65 -0.31 0.44
CA HIS A 165 8.46 -1.13 -0.47
C HIS A 165 7.60 -1.96 -1.43
N PRO A 166 7.40 -1.54 -2.67
CA PRO A 166 6.67 -2.30 -3.67
C PRO A 166 7.58 -3.27 -4.43
N PHE A 167 6.93 -4.20 -5.14
CA PHE A 167 7.54 -5.21 -5.99
C PHE A 167 6.96 -5.12 -7.39
N TYR A 168 7.75 -5.40 -8.41
CA TYR A 168 7.31 -5.49 -9.79
C TYR A 168 7.29 -6.95 -10.23
N GLY A 169 6.14 -7.46 -10.68
CA GLY A 169 6.04 -8.85 -11.06
C GLY A 169 4.63 -9.32 -11.39
N ALA A 170 4.45 -10.64 -11.29
CA ALA A 170 3.20 -11.33 -11.54
C ALA A 170 2.76 -12.12 -10.31
N THR A 171 1.46 -12.15 -10.05
CA THR A 171 0.86 -12.98 -9.00
C THR A 171 -0.42 -13.64 -9.51
N LEU A 172 -0.48 -14.95 -9.44
CA LEU A 172 -1.71 -15.71 -9.62
C LEU A 172 -2.32 -15.99 -8.25
N LYS A 173 -3.50 -15.42 -8.00
CA LYS A 173 -4.19 -15.47 -6.71
C LYS A 173 -5.42 -16.38 -6.80
N TYR A 174 -5.58 -17.24 -5.79
CA TYR A 174 -6.82 -17.96 -5.55
C TYR A 174 -7.43 -17.52 -4.23
N VAL A 175 -8.69 -17.12 -4.24
CA VAL A 175 -9.38 -16.63 -3.03
C VAL A 175 -10.71 -17.35 -2.86
N SER A 176 -10.83 -18.07 -1.75
CA SER A 176 -12.08 -18.67 -1.30
C SER A 176 -12.36 -18.30 0.15
N PRO A 177 -13.54 -18.59 0.70
CA PRO A 177 -13.86 -18.25 2.09
C PRO A 177 -12.89 -18.84 3.13
N ARG A 178 -12.24 -19.96 2.80
CA ARG A 178 -11.34 -20.66 3.72
C ARG A 178 -9.89 -20.68 3.28
N ASN A 179 -9.61 -20.51 2.00
CA ASN A 179 -8.26 -20.67 1.46
C ASN A 179 -7.88 -19.47 0.62
N LYS A 180 -6.66 -18.98 0.82
CA LYS A 180 -5.99 -18.02 -0.05
C LYS A 180 -4.67 -18.61 -0.49
N ILE A 181 -4.37 -18.52 -1.79
CA ILE A 181 -3.12 -18.96 -2.39
C ILE A 181 -2.63 -17.84 -3.28
N ASP A 182 -1.38 -17.43 -3.09
CA ASP A 182 -0.68 -16.51 -3.99
C ASP A 182 0.54 -17.24 -4.55
N ILE A 183 0.57 -17.48 -5.86
CA ILE A 183 1.73 -17.98 -6.59
C ILE A 183 2.35 -16.78 -7.29
N PHE A 184 3.59 -16.46 -7.00
CA PHE A 184 4.17 -15.19 -7.43
C PHE A 184 5.60 -15.29 -7.90
N THR A 185 5.97 -14.37 -8.79
CA THR A 185 7.34 -14.04 -9.15
C THR A 185 7.47 -12.54 -9.29
N SER A 186 8.47 -11.94 -8.65
CA SER A 186 8.61 -10.49 -8.59
C SER A 186 10.03 -10.06 -8.29
N ASN A 187 10.34 -8.81 -8.59
CA ASN A 187 11.58 -8.15 -8.22
C ASN A 187 11.25 -7.01 -7.25
N PRO A 188 11.98 -6.87 -6.13
CA PRO A 188 11.88 -5.69 -5.29
C PRO A 188 12.15 -4.42 -6.10
N MET A 189 11.50 -3.33 -5.76
CA MET A 189 11.84 -2.01 -6.32
C MET A 189 12.88 -1.35 -5.44
N LYS A 190 13.94 -0.83 -6.03
CA LYS A 190 14.87 0.07 -5.37
C LYS A 190 14.29 1.48 -5.44
N MET A 191 13.92 2.00 -4.28
CA MET A 191 13.35 3.34 -4.15
C MET A 191 14.50 4.36 -4.13
N ASN A 192 14.40 5.39 -4.96
CA ASN A 192 15.36 6.47 -5.03
C ASN A 192 14.71 7.79 -4.58
N PRO A 193 15.49 8.78 -4.09
CA PRO A 193 14.92 10.01 -3.51
C PRO A 193 14.29 10.97 -4.51
N GLY A 194 14.52 10.79 -5.81
CA GLY A 194 14.13 11.75 -6.85
C GLY A 194 12.68 11.62 -7.34
N VAL A 195 12.50 11.96 -8.60
CA VAL A 195 11.19 11.98 -9.28
C VAL A 195 11.16 10.93 -10.38
N PHE A 196 10.34 9.90 -10.23
CA PHE A 196 10.20 8.76 -11.15
C PHE A 196 11.53 8.05 -11.47
N ASP A 197 12.44 8.02 -10.53
CA ASP A 197 13.78 7.44 -10.67
C ASP A 197 13.95 6.07 -9.99
N ASP A 198 12.86 5.50 -9.50
CA ASP A 198 12.84 4.15 -8.94
C ASP A 198 13.17 3.09 -10.01
N VAL A 199 13.97 2.13 -9.64
CA VAL A 199 14.40 1.07 -10.55
C VAL A 199 14.05 -0.32 -10.01
N ARG A 200 13.81 -1.26 -10.92
CA ARG A 200 13.65 -2.65 -10.57
C ARG A 200 14.98 -3.25 -10.16
N SER A 201 15.03 -3.90 -8.99
CA SER A 201 16.22 -4.64 -8.56
C SER A 201 16.49 -5.84 -9.48
N SER A 202 17.76 -6.24 -9.58
CA SER A 202 18.16 -7.49 -10.22
C SER A 202 17.81 -8.73 -9.37
N GLU A 203 17.53 -8.54 -8.09
CA GLU A 203 17.08 -9.60 -7.19
C GLU A 203 15.69 -10.07 -7.58
N SER A 204 15.38 -11.34 -7.36
CA SER A 204 14.07 -11.91 -7.60
C SER A 204 13.55 -12.63 -6.38
N LEU A 205 12.25 -12.54 -6.16
CA LEU A 205 11.51 -13.25 -5.13
C LEU A 205 10.39 -14.02 -5.80
N SER A 206 10.40 -15.35 -5.67
CA SER A 206 9.36 -16.23 -6.22
C SER A 206 8.93 -17.23 -5.17
N GLY A 207 7.65 -17.60 -5.19
CA GLY A 207 7.16 -18.57 -4.22
C GLY A 207 5.66 -18.78 -4.27
N ILE A 208 5.20 -19.53 -3.28
CA ILE A 208 3.79 -19.82 -3.03
C ILE A 208 3.49 -19.44 -1.58
N TYR A 209 2.52 -18.57 -1.39
CA TYR A 209 1.96 -18.26 -0.08
C TYR A 209 0.58 -18.90 0.05
N TYR A 210 0.36 -19.67 1.11
CA TYR A 210 -0.91 -20.30 1.40
C TYR A 210 -1.41 -19.91 2.79
N MET A 211 -2.67 -19.57 2.89
CA MET A 211 -3.36 -19.30 4.14
C MET A 211 -4.67 -20.06 4.20
N HIS A 212 -4.87 -20.82 5.29
CA HIS A 212 -6.12 -21.48 5.63
C HIS A 212 -6.78 -20.82 6.84
N THR A 213 -8.06 -20.48 6.71
CA THR A 213 -8.87 -20.00 7.83
C THR A 213 -9.86 -21.09 8.21
N PRO A 214 -9.68 -21.76 9.35
CA PRO A 214 -10.59 -22.81 9.79
C PRO A 214 -11.99 -22.25 10.03
N SER A 215 -13.02 -23.06 9.80
CA SER A 215 -14.37 -22.73 10.21
C SER A 215 -14.40 -22.53 11.72
N LYS A 216 -14.99 -21.43 12.21
CA LYS A 216 -15.27 -21.32 13.65
C LYS A 216 -16.19 -22.48 14.03
N SER A 217 -15.63 -23.57 14.57
CA SER A 217 -16.44 -24.55 15.30
C SER A 217 -16.99 -23.80 16.51
N ARG A 218 -18.28 -23.72 16.65
CA ARG A 218 -18.90 -23.36 17.93
C ARG A 218 -18.61 -24.52 18.87
N PHE A 219 -17.69 -24.33 19.82
CA PHE A 219 -17.69 -25.10 21.04
C PHE A 219 -18.67 -24.45 22.00
#